data_ad0663887c0cc66065f444b60e90255c
#
_entry.id   ad0663887c0cc66065f444b60e90255c
#
_cell.length_a   1.000
_cell.length_b   1.000
_cell.length_c   1.000
_cell.angle_alpha   90.00
_cell.angle_beta   90.00
_cell.angle_gamma   90.00
#
_symmetry.space_group_name_H-M   'P 1'
#
loop_
_entity.id
_entity.type
_entity.pdbx_description
1 polymer ?
#
loop_
_entity_poly.entity_id
_entity_poly.type
_entity_poly.pdbx_seq_one_letter_code
_entity_poly.pdbx_strand_id
1 'polypeptide(L)'
;MTPERANKIAAIVPSALVAVVHFTLSVRIAPYANVVFQHWFDTGERLSGGDAAIADVNALLSKPFPALLFAAHPVYGLALGWWMATIANSVIWGLTLYVTYLVVSWVLNRSERRSV
;
A
#
# COMPACT_ATOMS: atom_id res chain seq x y z
N MET A 1 -3.78 27.08 -18.38
CA MET A 1 -4.25 25.83 -17.77
C MET A 1 -5.64 26.06 -17.19
N THR A 2 -6.58 25.17 -17.48
CA THR A 2 -7.93 25.28 -16.91
C THR A 2 -7.91 24.93 -15.42
N PRO A 3 -8.83 25.47 -14.59
CA PRO A 3 -8.91 25.11 -13.18
C PRO A 3 -9.12 23.62 -12.94
N GLU A 4 -9.87 22.96 -13.79
CA GLU A 4 -10.12 21.51 -13.73
C GLU A 4 -8.83 20.73 -13.93
N ARG A 5 -8.03 21.10 -14.92
CA ARG A 5 -6.73 20.46 -15.18
C ARG A 5 -5.74 20.69 -14.04
N ALA A 6 -5.71 21.90 -13.50
CA ALA A 6 -4.90 22.22 -12.33
C ALA A 6 -5.28 21.38 -11.11
N ASN A 7 -6.57 21.16 -10.86
CA ASN A 7 -7.06 20.33 -9.77
C ASN A 7 -6.68 18.85 -9.95
N LYS A 8 -6.75 18.33 -11.17
CA LYS A 8 -6.31 16.96 -11.46
C LYS A 8 -4.81 16.78 -11.23
N ILE A 9 -4.00 17.74 -11.66
CA ILE A 9 -2.56 17.73 -11.43
C ILE A 9 -2.25 17.83 -9.94
N ALA A 10 -2.96 18.70 -9.21
CA ALA A 10 -2.80 18.84 -7.75
C ALA A 10 -3.14 17.54 -7.01
N ALA A 11 -4.07 16.72 -7.50
CA ALA A 11 -4.42 15.44 -6.91
C ALA A 11 -3.34 14.37 -7.15
N ILE A 12 -2.53 14.49 -8.19
CA ILE A 12 -1.43 13.56 -8.48
C ILE A 12 -0.35 13.64 -7.41
N VAL A 13 -0.07 14.83 -6.87
CA VAL A 13 1.00 15.03 -5.87
C VAL A 13 0.72 14.24 -4.58
N PRO A 14 -0.44 14.35 -3.92
CA PRO A 14 -0.73 13.52 -2.74
C PRO A 14 -0.76 12.02 -3.07
N SER A 15 -1.25 11.64 -4.25
CA SER A 15 -1.30 10.23 -4.68
C SER A 15 0.10 9.64 -4.86
N ALA A 16 1.00 10.40 -5.48
CA ALA A 16 2.41 10.01 -5.61
C ALA A 16 3.08 9.93 -4.23
N LEU A 17 2.79 10.88 -3.34
CA LEU A 17 3.31 10.90 -1.98
C LEU A 17 2.85 9.66 -1.19
N VAL A 18 1.59 9.28 -1.29
CA VAL A 18 1.07 8.05 -0.67
C VAL A 18 1.79 6.82 -1.21
N ALA A 19 2.03 6.73 -2.51
CA ALA A 19 2.77 5.63 -3.11
C ALA A 19 4.20 5.55 -2.56
N VAL A 20 4.90 6.68 -2.46
CA VAL A 20 6.27 6.75 -1.93
C VAL A 20 6.32 6.40 -0.45
N VAL A 21 5.41 6.93 0.35
CA VAL A 21 5.31 6.62 1.79
C VAL A 21 5.00 5.15 2.00
N HIS A 22 4.05 4.61 1.26
CA HIS A 22 3.71 3.18 1.31
C HIS A 22 4.92 2.31 0.99
N PHE A 23 5.63 2.61 -0.09
CA PHE A 23 6.83 1.89 -0.48
C PHE A 23 7.92 1.95 0.60
N THR A 24 8.19 3.14 1.13
CA THR A 24 9.20 3.35 2.17
C THR A 24 8.85 2.57 3.45
N LEU A 25 7.59 2.63 3.89
CA LEU A 25 7.13 1.89 5.06
C LEU A 25 7.24 0.38 4.84
N SER A 26 6.85 -0.10 3.66
CA SER A 26 6.94 -1.52 3.31
C SER A 26 8.38 -2.02 3.36
N VAL A 27 9.32 -1.27 2.79
CA VAL A 27 10.75 -1.60 2.81
C VAL A 27 11.30 -1.58 4.23
N ARG A 28 10.88 -0.64 5.06
CA ARG A 28 11.36 -0.54 6.45
C ARG A 28 10.81 -1.64 7.35
N ILE A 29 9.58 -2.06 7.14
CA ILE A 29 8.90 -3.07 7.97
C ILE A 29 9.28 -4.50 7.55
N ALA A 30 9.57 -4.73 6.28
CA ALA A 30 9.81 -6.07 5.75
C ALA A 30 10.84 -6.91 6.55
N PRO A 31 12.02 -6.39 6.95
CA PRO A 31 12.96 -7.18 7.71
C PRO A 31 12.41 -7.64 9.07
N TYR A 32 11.69 -6.76 9.76
CA TYR A 32 11.09 -7.08 11.06
C TYR A 32 9.94 -8.09 10.90
N ALA A 33 9.10 -7.90 9.90
CA ALA A 33 8.00 -8.81 9.60
C ALA A 33 8.53 -10.21 9.22
N ASN A 34 9.62 -10.28 8.49
CA ASN A 34 10.25 -11.54 8.12
C ASN A 34 10.74 -12.30 9.36
N VAL A 35 11.38 -11.61 10.30
CA VAL A 35 11.84 -12.21 11.57
C VAL A 35 10.65 -12.73 12.38
N VAL A 36 9.57 -11.96 12.48
CA VAL A 36 8.34 -12.36 13.18
C VAL A 36 7.71 -13.60 12.55
N PHE A 37 7.61 -13.63 11.22
CA PHE A 37 7.08 -14.78 10.49
C PHE A 37 7.94 -16.03 10.67
N GLN A 38 9.26 -15.92 10.59
CA GLN A 38 10.18 -17.02 10.80
C GLN A 38 10.02 -17.60 12.19
N HIS A 39 9.95 -16.75 13.22
CA HIS A 39 9.75 -17.19 14.60
C HIS A 39 8.42 -17.94 14.76
N TRP A 40 7.35 -17.41 14.17
CA TRP A 40 6.05 -18.08 14.21
C TRP A 40 6.07 -19.44 13.50
N PHE A 41 6.72 -19.53 12.33
CA PHE A 41 6.86 -20.78 11.61
C PHE A 41 7.68 -21.82 12.39
N ASP A 42 8.75 -21.39 13.03
CA ASP A 42 9.68 -22.30 13.73
C ASP A 42 9.11 -22.79 15.08
N THR A 43 8.38 -21.95 15.78
CA THR A 43 7.89 -22.26 17.15
C THR A 43 6.40 -22.55 17.21
N GLY A 44 5.60 -22.12 16.25
CA GLY A 44 4.15 -22.20 16.32
C GLY A 44 3.52 -21.33 17.42
N GLU A 45 4.32 -20.51 18.09
CA GLU A 45 3.84 -19.64 19.15
C GLU A 45 2.95 -18.53 18.61
N ARG A 46 1.89 -18.23 19.38
CA ARG A 46 0.96 -17.16 19.02
C ARG A 46 1.64 -15.79 19.12
N LEU A 47 1.51 -15.00 18.08
CA LEU A 47 2.03 -13.64 18.06
C LEU A 47 1.30 -12.77 19.09
N SER A 48 2.06 -11.97 19.86
CA SER A 48 1.52 -11.07 20.88
C SER A 48 2.32 -9.78 20.94
N GLY A 49 1.73 -8.72 21.49
CA GLY A 49 2.39 -7.44 21.70
C GLY A 49 2.89 -6.79 20.41
N GLY A 50 4.15 -6.35 20.42
CA GLY A 50 4.80 -5.68 19.29
C GLY A 50 4.88 -6.55 18.04
N ASP A 51 5.08 -7.85 18.18
CA ASP A 51 5.17 -8.79 17.06
C ASP A 51 3.83 -8.89 16.32
N ALA A 52 2.73 -8.95 17.06
CA ALA A 52 1.39 -8.93 16.46
C ALA A 52 1.12 -7.62 15.72
N ALA A 53 1.53 -6.48 16.28
CA ALA A 53 1.40 -5.17 15.64
C ALA A 53 2.20 -5.09 14.35
N ILE A 54 3.44 -5.57 14.33
CA ILE A 54 4.29 -5.63 13.13
C ILE A 54 3.62 -6.51 12.05
N ALA A 55 3.10 -7.67 12.42
CA ALA A 55 2.41 -8.57 11.50
C ALA A 55 1.16 -7.92 10.90
N ASP A 56 0.36 -7.23 11.71
CA ASP A 56 -0.85 -6.53 11.26
C ASP A 56 -0.54 -5.38 10.30
N VAL A 57 0.45 -4.56 10.63
CA VAL A 57 0.88 -3.46 9.76
C VAL A 57 1.42 -4.00 8.43
N ASN A 58 2.25 -5.04 8.49
CA ASN A 58 2.76 -5.68 7.28
C ASN A 58 1.64 -6.27 6.42
N ALA A 59 0.65 -6.91 7.03
CA ALA A 59 -0.51 -7.45 6.33
C ALA A 59 -1.30 -6.34 5.61
N LEU A 60 -1.48 -5.20 6.26
CA LEU A 60 -2.14 -4.04 5.65
C LEU A 60 -1.34 -3.49 4.47
N LEU A 61 -0.05 -3.29 4.63
CA LEU A 61 0.83 -2.77 3.58
C LEU A 61 1.01 -3.74 2.41
N SER A 62 0.82 -5.04 2.63
CA SER A 62 0.96 -6.09 1.61
C SER A 62 -0.31 -6.32 0.80
N LYS A 63 -1.27 -5.44 0.87
CA LYS A 63 -2.48 -5.53 0.05
C LYS A 63 -2.34 -4.72 -1.23
N PRO A 64 -2.86 -5.20 -2.37
CA PRO A 64 -3.53 -6.49 -2.55
C PRO A 64 -2.61 -7.70 -2.72
N PHE A 65 -1.32 -7.49 -2.97
CA PHE A 65 -0.38 -8.58 -3.22
C PHE A 65 0.48 -8.87 -1.99
N PRO A 66 0.39 -10.09 -1.41
CA PRO A 66 1.14 -10.44 -0.20
C PRO A 66 2.63 -10.65 -0.51
N ALA A 67 3.41 -9.58 -0.46
CA ALA A 67 4.82 -9.56 -0.86
C ALA A 67 5.68 -10.57 -0.09
N LEU A 68 5.41 -10.80 1.20
CA LEU A 68 6.16 -11.78 2.00
C LEU A 68 5.97 -13.22 1.54
N LEU A 69 4.81 -13.56 0.95
CA LEU A 69 4.62 -14.90 0.37
C LEU A 69 5.56 -15.12 -0.82
N PHE A 70 5.81 -14.08 -1.60
CA PHE A 70 6.77 -14.15 -2.71
C PHE A 70 8.22 -14.20 -2.19
N ALA A 71 8.48 -13.60 -1.03
CA ALA A 71 9.79 -13.62 -0.39
C ALA A 71 10.09 -14.96 0.30
N ALA A 72 9.10 -15.75 0.68
CA ALA A 72 9.26 -16.99 1.43
C ALA A 72 9.64 -18.22 0.59
N HIS A 73 9.62 -18.13 -0.74
CA HIS A 73 9.93 -19.24 -1.64
C HIS A 73 11.32 -19.11 -2.28
N PRO A 74 12.35 -19.81 -1.82
CA PRO A 74 13.71 -19.70 -2.35
C PRO A 74 13.87 -20.13 -3.81
N VAL A 75 12.90 -20.85 -4.36
CA VAL A 75 12.97 -21.44 -5.71
C VAL A 75 12.68 -20.44 -6.84
N TYR A 76 12.11 -19.26 -6.55
CA TYR A 76 11.57 -18.35 -7.57
C TYR A 76 12.26 -16.97 -7.65
N GLY A 77 13.51 -16.83 -7.23
CA GLY A 77 14.21 -15.55 -7.33
C GLY A 77 13.57 -14.45 -6.49
N LEU A 78 13.47 -14.69 -5.25
CA LEU A 78 12.64 -14.05 -4.23
C LEU A 78 12.73 -12.55 -4.06
N ALA A 79 13.94 -12.00 -4.14
CA ALA A 79 14.14 -10.57 -3.98
C ALA A 79 13.38 -9.79 -5.06
N LEU A 80 13.39 -10.30 -6.29
CA LEU A 80 12.68 -9.64 -7.39
C LEU A 80 11.16 -9.73 -7.23
N GLY A 81 10.63 -10.90 -6.85
CA GLY A 81 9.19 -11.09 -6.63
C GLY A 81 8.67 -10.19 -5.52
N TRP A 82 9.39 -10.08 -4.42
CA TRP A 82 9.04 -9.20 -3.31
C TRP A 82 9.03 -7.72 -3.75
N TRP A 83 10.07 -7.29 -4.45
CA TRP A 83 10.16 -5.92 -4.95
C TRP A 83 9.03 -5.60 -5.92
N MET A 84 8.74 -6.49 -6.86
CA MET A 84 7.66 -6.30 -7.82
C MET A 84 6.30 -6.19 -7.13
N ALA A 85 6.01 -7.07 -6.18
CA ALA A 85 4.76 -7.03 -5.42
C ALA A 85 4.64 -5.74 -4.59
N THR A 86 5.71 -5.30 -3.95
CA THR A 86 5.74 -4.08 -3.14
C THR A 86 5.55 -2.83 -4.01
N ILE A 87 6.20 -2.76 -5.15
CA ILE A 87 6.01 -1.66 -6.11
C ILE A 87 4.58 -1.63 -6.61
N ALA A 88 4.03 -2.78 -7.01
CA ALA A 88 2.64 -2.88 -7.46
C ALA A 88 1.65 -2.42 -6.38
N ASN A 89 1.83 -2.87 -5.14
CA ASN A 89 1.01 -2.43 -4.02
C ASN A 89 1.09 -0.92 -3.81
N SER A 90 2.29 -0.34 -3.86
CA SER A 90 2.50 1.10 -3.67
C SER A 90 1.79 1.92 -4.74
N VAL A 91 1.89 1.50 -6.00
CA VAL A 91 1.18 2.15 -7.11
C VAL A 91 -0.33 2.04 -6.93
N ILE A 92 -0.84 0.89 -6.54
CA ILE A 92 -2.28 0.67 -6.31
C ILE A 92 -2.78 1.56 -5.17
N TRP A 93 -2.03 1.70 -4.09
CA TRP A 93 -2.40 2.59 -2.98
C TRP A 93 -2.50 4.05 -3.46
N GLY A 94 -1.52 4.52 -4.23
CA GLY A 94 -1.55 5.86 -4.81
C GLY A 94 -2.72 6.05 -5.77
N LEU A 95 -2.96 5.10 -6.65
CA LEU A 95 -4.09 5.13 -7.60
C LEU A 95 -5.44 5.09 -6.88
N THR A 96 -5.57 4.33 -5.81
CA THR A 96 -6.79 4.28 -5.00
C THR A 96 -7.14 5.65 -4.44
N LEU A 97 -6.15 6.37 -3.92
CA LEU A 97 -6.35 7.74 -3.45
C LEU A 97 -6.78 8.66 -4.59
N TYR A 98 -6.12 8.57 -5.74
CA TYR A 98 -6.44 9.39 -6.91
C TYR A 98 -7.86 9.14 -7.42
N VAL A 99 -8.26 7.89 -7.59
CA VAL A 99 -9.60 7.50 -8.02
C VAL A 99 -10.65 7.96 -7.00
N THR A 100 -10.37 7.80 -5.71
CA THR A 100 -11.25 8.28 -4.63
C THR A 100 -11.47 9.79 -4.74
N TYR A 101 -10.40 10.54 -4.97
CA TYR A 101 -10.49 11.99 -5.19
C TYR A 101 -11.39 12.32 -6.39
N LEU A 102 -11.20 11.63 -7.52
CA LEU A 102 -12.01 11.87 -8.72
C LEU A 102 -13.49 11.57 -8.48
N VAL A 103 -13.80 10.48 -7.81
CA VAL A 103 -15.20 10.09 -7.50
C VAL A 103 -15.84 11.10 -6.56
N VAL A 104 -15.16 11.49 -5.49
CA VAL A 104 -15.65 12.48 -4.53
C VAL A 104 -15.89 13.82 -5.23
N SER A 105 -14.95 14.29 -6.04
CA SER A 105 -15.09 15.52 -6.80
C SER A 105 -16.28 15.48 -7.74
N TRP A 106 -16.48 14.36 -8.42
CA TRP A 106 -17.61 14.17 -9.32
C TRP A 106 -18.96 14.22 -8.58
N VAL A 107 -19.04 13.53 -7.42
CA VAL A 107 -20.26 13.53 -6.59
C VAL A 107 -20.58 14.92 -6.07
N LEU A 108 -19.58 15.64 -5.57
CA LEU A 108 -19.77 17.00 -5.05
C LEU A 108 -20.23 17.98 -6.16
N ASN A 109 -19.60 17.91 -7.33
CA ASN A 109 -19.99 18.75 -8.46
C ASN A 109 -21.40 18.44 -8.94
N ARG A 110 -21.80 17.18 -8.91
CA ARG A 110 -23.17 16.79 -9.26
C ARG A 110 -24.19 17.29 -8.23
N SER A 111 -23.84 17.26 -6.97
CA SER A 111 -24.69 17.79 -5.89
C SER A 111 -24.89 19.29 -6.04
N GLU A 112 -23.86 20.06 -6.32
CA GLU A 112 -23.95 21.50 -6.55
C GLU A 112 -24.84 21.84 -7.74
N ARG A 113 -24.74 21.10 -8.85
CA ARG A 113 -25.60 21.29 -10.02
C ARG A 113 -27.07 21.01 -9.73
N ARG A 114 -27.38 20.15 -8.78
CA ARG A 114 -28.77 19.84 -8.40
C ARG A 114 -29.38 20.86 -7.45
N SER A 115 -28.57 21.60 -6.71
CA SER A 115 -29.04 22.61 -5.75
C SER A 115 -29.36 23.97 -6.39
N VAL A 116 -29.09 24.14 -7.68
CA VAL A 116 -29.44 25.30 -8.49
C VAL A 116 -30.62 24.93 -9.39
#